data_65e0b28ef1ab28164ff9644474ee473c
#
_entry.id   65e0b28ef1ab28164ff9644474ee473c
#
_cell.length_a   1.000
_cell.length_b   1.000
_cell.length_c   1.000
_cell.angle_alpha   90.00
_cell.angle_beta   90.00
_cell.angle_gamma   90.00
#
_symmetry.space_group_name_H-M   'P 1'
#
loop_
_entity.id
_entity.type
_entity.pdbx_description
1 polymer ?
#
loop_
_entity_poly.entity_id
_entity_poly.type
_entity_poly.pdbx_seq_one_letter_code
_entity_poly.pdbx_strand_id
1 'polypeptide(L)'
;MLETSILNQVRSVFQNLETQYTFHITCHPRHESAQELTELLKDVAGCSDKLSCEVTETEEPKLEFSLLKNGKETGVKFRGIPNGHEFTSLLLAVLNADGKGKNLPDEAISRRIQALKGPISLQTYVSLTCTNCPDVVQALNIMALLNGQVTHEMIDGALFQEEVDALKIQGVPSVYANGKLLHVGRGTLGELLQKLEEMFGSEPVGNAEPISRTYDVLVLGGGPAGASAAIYSARKGLRVAIVAEKVGGQVKETVGIENLISVPQTTGAQLADNLRSHINHYPIDLFEDRKIEMAELQGKEKRISVVGGEVFISPSVIIATGASWRKLNVDGETEYIGRGVAFCPHCDGPFYQGKDVAVIGGGNSGIEAAIDLAGICRKVTVFEFADTLKADQVLQEKAKSLPNVEIFTSSQTTKVVGNGDKVTAIRVKDRVSSEERDFPLDGIFVQIGLAANSAPFRDMLETTPIGEIKIDAFCRTTLPGVYAAGDVSNVPYKQIVIAMGEGAKAALSAFDDRIRGIA
;
A
#
# COMPACT_ATOMS: atom_id res chain seq x y z
N MET A 1 4.60 32.90 13.14
CA MET A 1 5.72 32.53 14.07
C MET A 1 5.45 31.18 14.70
N LEU A 2 6.42 30.28 14.64
CA LEU A 2 6.36 28.97 15.30
C LEU A 2 6.50 29.12 16.82
N GLU A 3 5.85 28.23 17.58
CA GLU A 3 6.02 28.18 19.03
C GLU A 3 7.45 27.82 19.41
N THR A 4 7.95 28.37 20.54
CA THR A 4 9.32 28.12 21.03
C THR A 4 9.61 26.62 21.25
N SER A 5 8.61 25.85 21.65
CA SER A 5 8.68 24.39 21.82
C SER A 5 8.99 23.69 20.50
N ILE A 6 8.34 24.08 19.42
CA ILE A 6 8.54 23.53 18.06
C ILE A 6 9.92 23.95 17.54
N LEU A 7 10.31 25.23 17.71
CA LEU A 7 11.63 25.70 17.30
C LEU A 7 12.76 24.92 17.99
N ASN A 8 12.62 24.57 19.27
CA ASN A 8 13.61 23.79 19.99
C ASN A 8 13.70 22.35 19.44
N GLN A 9 12.60 21.74 19.05
CA GLN A 9 12.60 20.43 18.40
C GLN A 9 13.27 20.51 17.02
N VAL A 10 12.95 21.52 16.22
CA VAL A 10 13.57 21.73 14.90
C VAL A 10 15.09 21.94 15.04
N ARG A 11 15.55 22.73 16.01
CA ARG A 11 16.98 22.89 16.30
C ARG A 11 17.66 21.55 16.62
N SER A 12 17.03 20.72 17.45
CA SER A 12 17.55 19.39 17.77
C SER A 12 17.65 18.48 16.54
N VAL A 13 16.68 18.56 15.65
CA VAL A 13 16.63 17.78 14.40
C VAL A 13 17.72 18.24 13.42
N PHE A 14 17.98 19.54 13.32
CA PHE A 14 18.94 20.13 12.39
C PHE A 14 20.36 20.34 12.94
N GLN A 15 20.61 19.95 14.20
CA GLN A 15 21.93 20.18 14.84
C GLN A 15 23.11 19.51 14.10
N ASN A 16 22.84 18.44 13.33
CA ASN A 16 23.87 17.65 12.65
C ASN A 16 23.91 17.88 11.14
N LEU A 17 23.30 18.95 10.61
CA LEU A 17 23.40 19.27 9.20
C LEU A 17 24.86 19.57 8.81
N GLU A 18 25.33 18.99 7.70
CA GLU A 18 26.71 19.15 7.22
C GLU A 18 26.80 20.15 6.07
N THR A 19 25.77 20.24 5.24
CA THR A 19 25.75 21.00 4.00
C THR A 19 24.94 22.30 4.17
N GLN A 20 25.23 23.31 3.37
CA GLN A 20 24.47 24.57 3.34
C GLN A 20 23.21 24.40 2.47
N TYR A 21 22.08 24.84 3.03
CA TYR A 21 20.78 24.84 2.35
C TYR A 21 20.18 26.25 2.35
N THR A 22 19.48 26.56 1.27
CA THR A 22 18.76 27.83 1.13
C THR A 22 17.32 27.56 0.73
N PHE A 23 16.37 28.12 1.45
CA PHE A 23 15.00 28.26 1.01
C PHE A 23 14.91 29.48 0.07
N HIS A 24 14.86 29.21 -1.24
CA HIS A 24 14.72 30.28 -2.24
C HIS A 24 13.24 30.53 -2.49
N ILE A 25 12.72 31.59 -1.89
CA ILE A 25 11.32 31.98 -1.92
C ILE A 25 11.10 32.87 -3.14
N THR A 26 10.10 32.53 -3.95
CA THR A 26 9.61 33.38 -5.05
C THR A 26 8.14 33.69 -4.80
N CYS A 27 7.83 34.95 -4.54
CA CYS A 27 6.46 35.36 -4.24
C CYS A 27 6.13 36.76 -4.80
N HIS A 28 4.84 36.94 -5.09
CA HIS A 28 4.31 38.26 -5.36
C HIS A 28 4.18 39.03 -4.03
N PRO A 29 4.73 40.26 -3.90
CA PRO A 29 4.79 40.97 -2.61
C PRO A 29 3.41 41.33 -2.03
N ARG A 30 2.36 41.35 -2.86
CA ARG A 30 0.98 41.59 -2.44
C ARG A 30 0.15 40.31 -2.25
N HIS A 31 0.76 39.13 -2.37
CA HIS A 31 0.06 37.89 -2.09
C HIS A 31 -0.24 37.79 -0.59
N GLU A 32 -1.50 37.55 -0.21
CA GLU A 32 -1.97 37.56 1.19
C GLU A 32 -1.17 36.66 2.13
N SER A 33 -0.67 35.53 1.62
CA SER A 33 0.10 34.54 2.38
C SER A 33 1.64 34.69 2.23
N ALA A 34 2.14 35.69 1.50
CA ALA A 34 3.58 35.87 1.27
C ALA A 34 4.36 36.12 2.57
N GLN A 35 3.77 36.91 3.47
CA GLN A 35 4.37 37.19 4.77
C GLN A 35 4.42 35.93 5.63
N GLU A 36 3.33 35.17 5.69
CA GLU A 36 3.26 33.93 6.50
C GLU A 36 4.29 32.89 6.03
N LEU A 37 4.40 32.65 4.71
CA LEU A 37 5.41 31.76 4.14
C LEU A 37 6.83 32.20 4.51
N THR A 38 7.11 33.49 4.34
CA THR A 38 8.44 34.07 4.61
C THR A 38 8.82 33.96 6.09
N GLU A 39 7.88 34.24 7.00
CA GLU A 39 8.09 34.12 8.44
C GLU A 39 8.33 32.65 8.85
N LEU A 40 7.52 31.71 8.35
CA LEU A 40 7.69 30.29 8.63
C LEU A 40 9.09 29.82 8.23
N LEU A 41 9.53 30.12 7.00
CA LEU A 41 10.82 29.67 6.49
C LEU A 41 12.00 30.35 7.17
N LYS A 42 11.87 31.61 7.57
CA LYS A 42 12.86 32.31 8.41
C LYS A 42 12.96 31.71 9.80
N ASP A 43 11.84 31.37 10.44
CA ASP A 43 11.82 30.70 11.73
C ASP A 43 12.54 29.33 11.66
N VAL A 44 12.26 28.54 10.61
CA VAL A 44 12.92 27.25 10.37
C VAL A 44 14.41 27.45 10.06
N ALA A 45 14.77 28.40 9.20
CA ALA A 45 16.16 28.69 8.87
C ALA A 45 16.97 29.17 10.08
N GLY A 46 16.35 29.94 10.97
CA GLY A 46 16.97 30.38 12.24
C GLY A 46 17.27 29.23 13.24
N CYS A 47 16.90 28.00 12.91
CA CYS A 47 17.18 26.83 13.74
C CYS A 47 18.55 26.18 13.48
N SER A 48 19.26 26.57 12.41
CA SER A 48 20.60 26.04 12.08
C SER A 48 21.42 27.08 11.32
N ASP A 49 22.73 27.14 11.58
CA ASP A 49 23.70 27.92 10.82
C ASP A 49 23.93 27.42 9.39
N LYS A 50 23.41 26.24 9.08
CA LYS A 50 23.42 25.62 7.75
C LYS A 50 22.22 25.98 6.88
N LEU A 51 21.27 26.74 7.42
CA LEU A 51 20.06 27.11 6.73
C LEU A 51 19.98 28.63 6.51
N SER A 52 19.50 29.04 5.35
CA SER A 52 19.25 30.43 5.01
C SER A 52 17.95 30.58 4.21
N CYS A 53 17.46 31.82 4.12
CA CYS A 53 16.33 32.19 3.26
C CYS A 53 16.74 33.31 2.34
N GLU A 54 16.40 33.18 1.07
CA GLU A 54 16.50 34.22 0.05
C GLU A 54 15.11 34.48 -0.52
N VAL A 55 14.73 35.75 -0.69
CA VAL A 55 13.42 36.16 -1.21
C VAL A 55 13.61 36.89 -2.53
N THR A 56 12.96 36.37 -3.56
CA THR A 56 12.86 37.02 -4.88
C THR A 56 11.40 37.45 -5.10
N GLU A 57 11.19 38.73 -5.27
CA GLU A 57 9.88 39.27 -5.60
C GLU A 57 9.60 39.14 -7.10
N THR A 58 8.35 38.83 -7.46
CA THR A 58 7.90 38.69 -8.85
C THR A 58 6.56 39.40 -9.03
N GLU A 59 6.30 39.86 -10.27
CA GLU A 59 5.00 40.42 -10.67
C GLU A 59 3.95 39.32 -10.96
N GLU A 60 4.40 38.05 -11.11
CA GLU A 60 3.50 36.93 -11.30
C GLU A 60 2.85 36.52 -9.95
N PRO A 61 1.60 36.00 -9.94
CA PRO A 61 0.91 35.61 -8.72
C PRO A 61 1.48 34.31 -8.15
N LYS A 62 2.78 34.29 -7.84
CA LYS A 62 3.50 33.14 -7.28
C LYS A 62 3.53 33.18 -5.76
N LEU A 63 3.46 31.99 -5.16
CA LEU A 63 3.74 31.73 -3.75
C LEU A 63 4.43 30.36 -3.65
N GLU A 64 5.74 30.35 -3.79
CA GLU A 64 6.50 29.12 -3.88
C GLU A 64 7.90 29.28 -3.30
N PHE A 65 8.54 28.15 -2.98
CA PHE A 65 9.97 28.13 -2.69
C PHE A 65 10.60 26.81 -3.15
N SER A 66 11.86 26.89 -3.53
CA SER A 66 12.71 25.77 -3.86
C SER A 66 13.73 25.53 -2.75
N LEU A 67 14.11 24.26 -2.54
CA LEU A 67 15.23 23.90 -1.69
C LEU A 67 16.51 23.87 -2.53
N LEU A 68 17.47 24.72 -2.18
CA LEU A 68 18.81 24.72 -2.78
C LEU A 68 19.81 24.04 -1.87
N LYS A 69 20.74 23.28 -2.44
CA LYS A 69 21.91 22.68 -1.76
C LYS A 69 23.18 23.29 -2.32
N ASN A 70 23.97 24.01 -1.52
CA ASN A 70 25.15 24.75 -1.96
C ASN A 70 24.86 25.66 -3.20
N GLY A 71 23.71 26.35 -3.19
CA GLY A 71 23.26 27.25 -4.25
C GLY A 71 22.73 26.57 -5.52
N LYS A 72 22.58 25.23 -5.53
CA LYS A 72 22.04 24.48 -6.68
C LYS A 72 20.66 23.92 -6.35
N GLU A 73 19.76 23.94 -7.32
CA GLU A 73 18.42 23.32 -7.21
C GLU A 73 18.54 21.84 -6.86
N THR A 74 17.72 21.41 -5.89
CA THR A 74 17.63 19.98 -5.52
C THR A 74 16.55 19.22 -6.30
N GLY A 75 15.72 19.93 -7.05
CA GLY A 75 14.52 19.40 -7.70
C GLY A 75 13.29 19.37 -6.79
N VAL A 76 13.41 19.79 -5.52
CA VAL A 76 12.29 19.84 -4.55
C VAL A 76 11.74 21.25 -4.43
N LYS A 77 10.44 21.40 -4.64
CA LYS A 77 9.71 22.66 -4.63
C LYS A 77 8.39 22.52 -3.87
N PHE A 78 7.97 23.61 -3.25
CA PHE A 78 6.69 23.72 -2.55
C PHE A 78 5.96 24.96 -3.07
N ARG A 79 4.70 24.78 -3.45
CA ARG A 79 3.77 25.87 -3.79
C ARG A 79 2.71 25.96 -2.69
N GLY A 80 2.81 26.99 -1.88
CA GLY A 80 2.02 27.22 -0.69
C GLY A 80 2.83 27.18 0.59
N ILE A 81 2.15 27.05 1.72
CA ILE A 81 2.77 27.07 3.05
C ILE A 81 2.76 25.63 3.62
N PRO A 82 3.90 24.97 3.77
CA PRO A 82 3.95 23.58 4.28
C PRO A 82 3.70 23.54 5.80
N ASN A 83 2.46 23.86 6.19
CA ASN A 83 1.96 23.76 7.56
C ASN A 83 1.20 22.44 7.81
N GLY A 84 0.65 22.27 9.01
CA GLY A 84 -0.12 21.09 9.40
C GLY A 84 0.69 19.81 9.24
N HIS A 85 0.14 18.84 8.54
CA HIS A 85 0.80 17.57 8.31
C HIS A 85 2.02 17.67 7.38
N GLU A 86 2.08 18.68 6.49
CA GLU A 86 3.19 18.86 5.55
C GLU A 86 4.41 19.57 6.17
N PHE A 87 4.32 20.06 7.39
CA PHE A 87 5.48 20.62 8.09
C PHE A 87 6.60 19.59 8.25
N THR A 88 6.24 18.33 8.51
CA THR A 88 7.21 17.23 8.56
C THR A 88 7.86 16.98 7.19
N SER A 89 7.12 17.14 6.10
CA SER A 89 7.66 16.99 4.73
C SER A 89 8.71 18.04 4.40
N LEU A 90 8.53 19.28 4.89
CA LEU A 90 9.54 20.34 4.79
C LEU A 90 10.84 19.96 5.53
N LEU A 91 10.73 19.52 6.79
CA LEU A 91 11.90 19.16 7.60
C LEU A 91 12.65 17.97 7.00
N LEU A 92 11.92 16.95 6.54
CA LEU A 92 12.50 15.76 5.91
C LEU A 92 13.11 16.07 4.54
N ALA A 93 12.61 17.04 3.79
CA ALA A 93 13.25 17.45 2.54
C ALA A 93 14.70 17.92 2.77
N VAL A 94 14.94 18.71 3.82
CA VAL A 94 16.29 19.15 4.21
C VAL A 94 17.14 17.99 4.71
N LEU A 95 16.61 17.15 5.62
CA LEU A 95 17.34 16.02 6.19
C LEU A 95 17.70 14.96 5.15
N ASN A 96 16.78 14.67 4.23
CA ASN A 96 17.01 13.72 3.14
C ASN A 96 18.06 14.26 2.15
N ALA A 97 18.05 15.56 1.86
CA ALA A 97 19.06 16.21 1.03
C ALA A 97 20.47 16.14 1.66
N ASP A 98 20.54 16.13 3.00
CA ASP A 98 21.80 15.97 3.77
C ASP A 98 22.19 14.50 4.01
N GLY A 99 21.34 13.55 3.58
CA GLY A 99 21.57 12.11 3.77
C GLY A 99 21.26 11.62 5.19
N LYS A 100 20.56 12.42 6.02
CA LYS A 100 20.30 12.14 7.45
C LYS A 100 18.83 11.85 7.76
N GLY A 101 17.98 11.83 6.74
CA GLY A 101 16.58 11.49 6.90
C GLY A 101 16.36 10.02 7.26
N LYS A 102 15.42 9.76 8.16
CA LYS A 102 15.12 8.40 8.64
C LYS A 102 14.36 7.54 7.63
N ASN A 103 13.77 8.16 6.61
CA ASN A 103 12.97 7.51 5.57
C ASN A 103 13.70 7.38 4.23
N LEU A 104 15.03 7.56 4.22
CA LEU A 104 15.83 7.33 3.02
C LEU A 104 15.78 5.84 2.65
N PRO A 105 15.59 5.53 1.35
CA PRO A 105 15.59 4.16 0.87
C PRO A 105 16.99 3.55 0.92
N ASP A 106 17.05 2.25 0.95
CA ASP A 106 18.32 1.53 0.84
C ASP A 106 18.93 1.63 -0.57
N GLU A 107 20.12 1.04 -0.73
CA GLU A 107 20.90 1.12 -1.97
C GLU A 107 20.14 0.57 -3.18
N ALA A 108 19.41 -0.53 -3.05
CA ALA A 108 18.70 -1.16 -4.18
C ALA A 108 17.55 -0.28 -4.69
N ILE A 109 16.77 0.29 -3.78
CA ILE A 109 15.70 1.24 -4.14
C ILE A 109 16.29 2.56 -4.67
N SER A 110 17.38 3.03 -4.06
CA SER A 110 18.09 4.23 -4.55
C SER A 110 18.58 4.04 -5.98
N ARG A 111 19.14 2.89 -6.33
CA ARG A 111 19.56 2.55 -7.70
C ARG A 111 18.37 2.54 -8.67
N ARG A 112 17.21 2.01 -8.28
CA ARG A 112 15.99 2.04 -9.11
C ARG A 112 15.53 3.47 -9.39
N ILE A 113 15.53 4.33 -8.36
CA ILE A 113 15.18 5.74 -8.53
C ILE A 113 16.16 6.44 -9.49
N GLN A 114 17.47 6.20 -9.34
CA GLN A 114 18.50 6.76 -10.21
C GLN A 114 18.38 6.26 -11.66
N ALA A 115 17.81 5.06 -11.86
CA ALA A 115 17.60 4.46 -13.17
C ALA A 115 16.40 5.02 -13.93
N LEU A 116 15.49 5.77 -13.30
CA LEU A 116 14.33 6.35 -13.97
C LEU A 116 14.75 7.26 -15.13
N LYS A 117 14.11 7.06 -16.29
CA LYS A 117 14.33 7.89 -17.47
C LYS A 117 13.58 9.21 -17.35
N GLY A 118 14.31 10.31 -17.45
CA GLY A 118 13.75 11.65 -17.40
C GLY A 118 13.81 12.40 -18.74
N PRO A 119 13.38 13.68 -18.76
CA PRO A 119 12.96 14.47 -17.61
C PRO A 119 11.55 14.15 -17.11
N ILE A 120 11.38 14.10 -15.79
CA ILE A 120 10.11 13.84 -15.12
C ILE A 120 9.78 15.02 -14.21
N SER A 121 8.66 15.69 -14.45
CA SER A 121 8.11 16.73 -13.59
C SER A 121 6.91 16.17 -12.83
N LEU A 122 7.03 16.07 -11.50
CA LEU A 122 5.99 15.57 -10.61
C LEU A 122 5.31 16.73 -9.89
N GLN A 123 3.99 16.69 -9.83
CA GLN A 123 3.16 17.65 -9.10
C GLN A 123 2.21 16.88 -8.18
N THR A 124 2.20 17.24 -6.89
CA THR A 124 1.32 16.61 -5.90
C THR A 124 0.41 17.65 -5.27
N TYR A 125 -0.88 17.56 -5.59
CA TYR A 125 -1.91 18.38 -4.95
C TYR A 125 -2.29 17.77 -3.61
N VAL A 126 -2.19 18.58 -2.55
CA VAL A 126 -2.40 18.15 -1.15
C VAL A 126 -3.44 19.01 -0.45
N SER A 127 -3.90 18.55 0.70
CA SER A 127 -4.56 19.35 1.73
C SER A 127 -3.73 19.27 3.00
N LEU A 128 -3.51 20.39 3.67
CA LEU A 128 -2.71 20.45 4.90
C LEU A 128 -3.31 19.66 6.07
N THR A 129 -4.59 19.29 5.98
CA THR A 129 -5.31 18.45 6.96
C THR A 129 -5.32 16.96 6.57
N CYS A 130 -4.78 16.61 5.41
CA CYS A 130 -4.74 15.23 4.92
C CYS A 130 -3.64 14.43 5.63
N THR A 131 -3.99 13.35 6.29
CA THR A 131 -3.04 12.49 7.02
C THR A 131 -2.22 11.56 6.10
N ASN A 132 -2.66 11.33 4.88
CA ASN A 132 -1.99 10.45 3.89
C ASN A 132 -1.08 11.22 2.92
N CYS A 133 -1.24 12.55 2.82
CA CYS A 133 -0.49 13.38 1.88
C CYS A 133 1.01 13.38 2.16
N PRO A 134 1.49 13.47 3.41
CA PRO A 134 2.93 13.51 3.72
C PRO A 134 3.71 12.29 3.23
N ASP A 135 3.15 11.09 3.30
CA ASP A 135 3.82 9.87 2.85
C ASP A 135 4.16 9.94 1.35
N VAL A 136 3.23 10.47 0.56
CA VAL A 136 3.39 10.63 -0.89
C VAL A 136 4.36 11.77 -1.22
N VAL A 137 4.21 12.93 -0.59
CA VAL A 137 5.09 14.09 -0.78
C VAL A 137 6.53 13.74 -0.45
N GLN A 138 6.77 13.08 0.68
CA GLN A 138 8.11 12.68 1.12
C GLN A 138 8.75 11.66 0.16
N ALA A 139 7.97 10.68 -0.30
CA ALA A 139 8.45 9.68 -1.26
C ALA A 139 8.90 10.34 -2.58
N LEU A 140 8.10 11.27 -3.11
CA LEU A 140 8.43 11.96 -4.37
C LEU A 140 9.56 12.99 -4.20
N ASN A 141 9.67 13.65 -3.05
CA ASN A 141 10.83 14.47 -2.70
C ASN A 141 12.12 13.65 -2.71
N ILE A 142 12.10 12.44 -2.14
CA ILE A 142 13.26 11.52 -2.16
C ILE A 142 13.66 11.18 -3.61
N MET A 143 12.69 10.92 -4.49
CA MET A 143 12.97 10.62 -5.88
C MET A 143 13.63 11.81 -6.60
N ALA A 144 13.16 13.03 -6.36
CA ALA A 144 13.79 14.24 -6.90
C ALA A 144 15.21 14.46 -6.36
N LEU A 145 15.45 14.18 -5.07
CA LEU A 145 16.77 14.30 -4.46
C LEU A 145 17.79 13.28 -5.00
N LEU A 146 17.34 12.07 -5.36
CA LEU A 146 18.20 10.97 -5.78
C LEU A 146 18.42 10.90 -7.31
N ASN A 147 17.54 11.53 -8.11
CA ASN A 147 17.64 11.54 -9.55
C ASN A 147 17.49 12.97 -10.10
N GLY A 148 18.58 13.55 -10.58
CA GLY A 148 18.62 14.93 -11.10
C GLY A 148 17.76 15.17 -12.36
N GLN A 149 17.14 14.15 -12.94
CA GLN A 149 16.16 14.28 -14.01
C GLN A 149 14.71 14.28 -13.51
N VAL A 150 14.50 14.14 -12.20
CA VAL A 150 13.20 14.17 -11.55
C VAL A 150 13.07 15.47 -10.75
N THR A 151 11.97 16.18 -10.92
CA THR A 151 11.59 17.31 -10.08
C THR A 151 10.25 17.01 -9.42
N HIS A 152 10.05 17.50 -8.21
CA HIS A 152 8.79 17.34 -7.49
C HIS A 152 8.33 18.67 -6.88
N GLU A 153 7.07 18.97 -7.10
CA GLU A 153 6.39 20.15 -6.60
C GLU A 153 5.17 19.75 -5.75
N MET A 154 5.22 20.05 -4.45
CA MET A 154 4.04 19.96 -3.59
C MET A 154 3.18 21.21 -3.77
N ILE A 155 1.86 21.05 -3.96
CA ILE A 155 0.92 22.15 -4.22
C ILE A 155 -0.21 22.09 -3.18
N ASP A 156 -0.37 23.16 -2.40
CA ASP A 156 -1.51 23.31 -1.51
C ASP A 156 -2.78 23.61 -2.31
N GLY A 157 -3.66 22.61 -2.43
CA GLY A 157 -4.89 22.73 -3.22
C GLY A 157 -5.83 23.84 -2.75
N ALA A 158 -5.76 24.25 -1.48
CA ALA A 158 -6.59 25.34 -0.97
C ALA A 158 -6.17 26.72 -1.50
N LEU A 159 -4.87 26.90 -1.76
CA LEU A 159 -4.32 28.15 -2.31
C LEU A 159 -4.35 28.18 -3.85
N PHE A 160 -4.44 27.01 -4.50
CA PHE A 160 -4.42 26.88 -5.97
C PHE A 160 -5.71 26.22 -6.48
N GLN A 161 -6.86 26.70 -5.98
CA GLN A 161 -8.18 26.11 -6.29
C GLN A 161 -8.51 26.11 -7.79
N GLU A 162 -8.09 27.12 -8.55
CA GLU A 162 -8.32 27.20 -10.00
C GLU A 162 -7.66 26.01 -10.73
N GLU A 163 -6.46 25.60 -10.31
CA GLU A 163 -5.78 24.43 -10.88
C GLU A 163 -6.49 23.12 -10.47
N VAL A 164 -6.93 23.03 -9.21
CA VAL A 164 -7.70 21.89 -8.69
C VAL A 164 -8.98 21.70 -9.48
N ASP A 165 -9.71 22.78 -9.77
CA ASP A 165 -10.96 22.75 -10.53
C ASP A 165 -10.72 22.43 -12.01
N ALA A 166 -9.67 23.00 -12.63
CA ALA A 166 -9.31 22.74 -14.02
C ALA A 166 -8.92 21.27 -14.25
N LEU A 167 -8.22 20.66 -13.30
CA LEU A 167 -7.82 19.26 -13.31
C LEU A 167 -8.90 18.31 -12.78
N LYS A 168 -10.02 18.86 -12.28
CA LYS A 168 -11.15 18.10 -11.69
C LYS A 168 -10.70 17.17 -10.56
N ILE A 169 -9.79 17.62 -9.70
CA ILE A 169 -9.27 16.86 -8.57
C ILE A 169 -10.39 16.66 -7.55
N GLN A 170 -10.70 15.40 -7.23
CA GLN A 170 -11.75 15.04 -6.27
C GLN A 170 -11.21 14.42 -4.97
N GLY A 171 -9.91 14.21 -4.89
CA GLY A 171 -9.27 13.60 -3.72
C GLY A 171 -7.79 13.92 -3.64
N VAL A 172 -7.25 13.91 -2.43
CA VAL A 172 -5.83 14.18 -2.16
C VAL A 172 -5.21 13.06 -1.34
N PRO A 173 -3.88 12.80 -1.54
CA PRO A 173 -3.01 13.42 -2.52
C PRO A 173 -3.35 13.00 -3.95
N SER A 174 -3.22 13.92 -4.91
CA SER A 174 -3.31 13.64 -6.35
C SER A 174 -1.99 13.97 -7.02
N VAL A 175 -1.35 12.96 -7.62
CA VAL A 175 -0.03 13.05 -8.25
C VAL A 175 -0.15 13.09 -9.76
N TYR A 176 0.46 14.08 -10.37
CA TYR A 176 0.61 14.21 -11.81
C TYR A 176 2.08 14.07 -12.22
N ALA A 177 2.33 13.36 -13.30
CA ALA A 177 3.66 13.21 -13.89
C ALA A 177 3.63 13.74 -15.33
N ASN A 178 4.42 14.78 -15.63
CA ASN A 178 4.41 15.48 -16.91
C ASN A 178 2.97 15.85 -17.36
N GLY A 179 2.14 16.36 -16.42
CA GLY A 179 0.77 16.77 -16.66
C GLY A 179 -0.26 15.64 -16.80
N LYS A 180 0.12 14.37 -16.62
CA LYS A 180 -0.79 13.23 -16.64
C LYS A 180 -0.99 12.67 -15.24
N LEU A 181 -2.23 12.34 -14.89
CA LEU A 181 -2.55 11.74 -13.60
C LEU A 181 -1.82 10.39 -13.45
N LEU A 182 -0.99 10.29 -12.40
CA LEU A 182 -0.21 9.09 -12.07
C LEU A 182 -0.87 8.31 -10.91
N HIS A 183 -1.31 9.03 -9.86
CA HIS A 183 -1.78 8.39 -8.64
C HIS A 183 -2.75 9.29 -7.88
N VAL A 184 -3.71 8.67 -7.18
CA VAL A 184 -4.61 9.35 -6.25
C VAL A 184 -4.69 8.55 -4.96
N GLY A 185 -4.69 9.25 -3.82
CA GLY A 185 -4.81 8.67 -2.50
C GLY A 185 -3.46 8.19 -1.93
N ARG A 186 -3.53 7.35 -0.92
CA ARG A 186 -2.36 6.82 -0.23
C ARG A 186 -1.45 6.03 -1.18
N GLY A 187 -0.14 6.22 -1.09
CA GLY A 187 0.86 5.49 -1.86
C GLY A 187 2.17 5.35 -1.11
N THR A 188 2.86 4.22 -1.28
CA THR A 188 4.22 4.01 -0.77
C THR A 188 5.26 4.43 -1.81
N LEU A 189 6.50 4.62 -1.36
CA LEU A 189 7.62 4.92 -2.26
C LEU A 189 7.76 3.87 -3.36
N GLY A 190 7.66 2.58 -3.02
CA GLY A 190 7.76 1.50 -4.00
C GLY A 190 6.62 1.46 -5.00
N GLU A 191 5.37 1.70 -4.57
CA GLU A 191 4.21 1.78 -5.47
C GLU A 191 4.32 2.95 -6.45
N LEU A 192 4.76 4.12 -5.98
CA LEU A 192 4.97 5.30 -6.82
C LEU A 192 6.14 5.10 -7.79
N LEU A 193 7.24 4.53 -7.30
CA LEU A 193 8.40 4.20 -8.12
C LEU A 193 8.03 3.22 -9.24
N GLN A 194 7.29 2.15 -8.94
CA GLN A 194 6.84 1.21 -9.94
C GLN A 194 5.98 1.87 -11.02
N LYS A 195 5.04 2.74 -10.65
CA LYS A 195 4.22 3.47 -11.63
C LYS A 195 5.05 4.38 -12.53
N LEU A 196 6.09 5.01 -11.98
CA LEU A 196 7.01 5.83 -12.77
C LEU A 196 7.86 4.97 -13.71
N GLU A 197 8.36 3.82 -13.25
CA GLU A 197 9.06 2.84 -14.10
C GLU A 197 8.18 2.33 -15.25
N GLU A 198 6.90 2.05 -14.98
CA GLU A 198 5.92 1.63 -15.99
C GLU A 198 5.61 2.75 -17.02
N MET A 199 5.58 4.01 -16.56
CA MET A 199 5.22 5.15 -17.41
C MET A 199 6.41 5.68 -18.25
N PHE A 200 7.61 5.74 -17.67
CA PHE A 200 8.79 6.38 -18.28
C PHE A 200 9.89 5.41 -18.64
N GLY A 201 9.86 4.19 -18.08
CA GLY A 201 10.93 3.21 -18.21
C GLY A 201 12.12 3.49 -17.32
N SER A 202 13.05 2.54 -17.28
CA SER A 202 14.30 2.62 -16.51
C SER A 202 15.49 2.32 -17.43
N GLU A 203 16.63 2.95 -17.15
CA GLU A 203 17.91 2.61 -17.77
C GLU A 203 18.78 1.88 -16.76
N PRO A 204 19.51 0.83 -17.15
CA PRO A 204 20.48 0.22 -16.25
C PRO A 204 21.47 1.27 -15.73
N VAL A 205 21.63 1.36 -14.43
CA VAL A 205 22.63 2.24 -13.81
C VAL A 205 24.01 1.60 -13.99
N GLY A 206 24.63 1.82 -15.13
CA GLY A 206 25.97 1.33 -15.44
C GLY A 206 26.14 -0.19 -15.39
N ASN A 207 27.40 -0.67 -15.34
CA ASN A 207 27.76 -2.09 -15.12
C ASN A 207 27.77 -2.45 -13.62
N ALA A 208 26.80 -1.98 -12.84
CA ALA A 208 26.74 -2.32 -11.43
C ALA A 208 26.43 -3.81 -11.28
N GLU A 209 27.26 -4.52 -10.51
CA GLU A 209 27.00 -5.92 -10.18
C GLU A 209 25.65 -6.06 -9.46
N PRO A 210 24.88 -7.15 -9.73
CA PRO A 210 23.65 -7.41 -9.01
C PRO A 210 23.91 -7.49 -7.51
N ILE A 211 23.07 -6.82 -6.72
CA ILE A 211 23.14 -6.93 -5.27
C ILE A 211 22.64 -8.33 -4.90
N SER A 212 23.52 -9.18 -4.37
CA SER A 212 23.20 -10.56 -3.98
C SER A 212 23.27 -10.71 -2.46
N ARG A 213 22.22 -11.32 -1.88
CA ARG A 213 22.10 -11.52 -0.43
C ARG A 213 21.77 -12.98 -0.10
N THR A 214 22.44 -13.55 0.89
CA THR A 214 22.25 -14.97 1.25
C THR A 214 21.75 -15.11 2.68
N TYR A 215 20.72 -15.95 2.86
CA TYR A 215 20.05 -16.23 4.13
C TYR A 215 19.87 -17.72 4.35
N ASP A 216 19.57 -18.12 5.59
CA ASP A 216 19.20 -19.49 5.92
C ASP A 216 17.74 -19.77 5.57
N VAL A 217 16.87 -18.77 5.77
CA VAL A 217 15.45 -18.79 5.42
C VAL A 217 15.07 -17.46 4.78
N LEU A 218 14.43 -17.54 3.63
CA LEU A 218 13.84 -16.38 2.95
C LEU A 218 12.32 -16.45 3.04
N VAL A 219 11.71 -15.41 3.57
CA VAL A 219 10.25 -15.29 3.67
C VAL A 219 9.76 -14.28 2.64
N LEU A 220 8.87 -14.70 1.76
CA LEU A 220 8.30 -13.90 0.70
C LEU A 220 6.90 -13.39 1.10
N GLY A 221 6.83 -12.14 1.51
CA GLY A 221 5.61 -11.47 1.96
C GLY A 221 5.68 -11.03 3.43
N GLY A 222 5.18 -9.81 3.70
CA GLY A 222 5.22 -9.13 5.00
C GLY A 222 3.90 -9.15 5.78
N GLY A 223 2.93 -10.00 5.37
CA GLY A 223 1.65 -10.17 6.04
C GLY A 223 1.75 -11.01 7.33
N PRO A 224 0.61 -11.32 7.98
CA PRO A 224 0.59 -12.10 9.24
C PRO A 224 1.31 -13.45 9.15
N ALA A 225 1.16 -14.18 8.04
CA ALA A 225 1.85 -15.45 7.80
C ALA A 225 3.38 -15.24 7.71
N GLY A 226 3.82 -14.25 6.93
CA GLY A 226 5.24 -13.96 6.74
C GLY A 226 5.91 -13.47 8.01
N ALA A 227 5.27 -12.55 8.75
CA ALA A 227 5.76 -12.09 10.04
C ALA A 227 5.94 -13.23 11.03
N SER A 228 4.93 -14.11 11.14
CA SER A 228 4.99 -15.29 11.99
C SER A 228 6.11 -16.24 11.56
N ALA A 229 6.21 -16.55 10.26
CA ALA A 229 7.26 -17.42 9.72
C ALA A 229 8.68 -16.90 10.01
N ALA A 230 8.90 -15.60 9.81
CA ALA A 230 10.19 -14.99 10.04
C ALA A 230 10.59 -14.98 11.52
N ILE A 231 9.66 -14.61 12.42
CA ILE A 231 9.89 -14.59 13.86
C ILE A 231 10.22 -16.01 14.37
N TYR A 232 9.44 -17.03 13.97
CA TYR A 232 9.70 -18.41 14.39
C TYR A 232 11.04 -18.93 13.84
N SER A 233 11.42 -18.58 12.63
CA SER A 233 12.73 -18.93 12.06
C SER A 233 13.89 -18.23 12.78
N ALA A 234 13.78 -16.93 13.06
CA ALA A 234 14.79 -16.17 13.78
C ALA A 234 14.99 -16.68 15.22
N ARG A 235 13.91 -17.07 15.89
CA ARG A 235 13.96 -17.69 17.23
C ARG A 235 14.68 -19.05 17.27
N LYS A 236 14.89 -19.69 16.11
CA LYS A 236 15.74 -20.88 15.96
C LYS A 236 17.20 -20.55 15.67
N GLY A 237 17.59 -19.26 15.69
CA GLY A 237 18.95 -18.81 15.43
C GLY A 237 19.33 -18.77 13.96
N LEU A 238 18.35 -18.84 13.04
CA LEU A 238 18.59 -18.76 11.61
C LEU A 238 18.71 -17.29 11.16
N ARG A 239 19.54 -17.06 10.13
CA ARG A 239 19.57 -15.77 9.42
C ARG A 239 18.36 -15.68 8.51
N VAL A 240 17.50 -14.71 8.75
CA VAL A 240 16.20 -14.60 8.09
C VAL A 240 16.07 -13.26 7.38
N ALA A 241 15.55 -13.27 6.17
CA ALA A 241 15.06 -12.08 5.49
C ALA A 241 13.56 -12.19 5.19
N ILE A 242 12.87 -11.05 5.30
CA ILE A 242 11.54 -10.84 4.71
C ILE A 242 11.71 -9.98 3.46
N VAL A 243 11.21 -10.46 2.34
CA VAL A 243 11.12 -9.72 1.07
C VAL A 243 9.65 -9.48 0.77
N ALA A 244 9.22 -8.22 0.75
CA ALA A 244 7.81 -7.87 0.66
C ALA A 244 7.58 -6.53 -0.06
N GLU A 245 6.41 -6.33 -0.61
CA GLU A 245 5.99 -5.02 -1.10
C GLU A 245 5.67 -4.09 0.09
N LYS A 246 5.00 -4.62 1.13
CA LYS A 246 4.67 -3.87 2.36
C LYS A 246 4.50 -4.80 3.56
N VAL A 247 4.81 -4.31 4.77
CA VAL A 247 4.46 -5.00 6.03
C VAL A 247 2.98 -4.84 6.34
N GLY A 248 2.36 -5.90 6.90
CA GLY A 248 0.94 -6.01 7.16
C GLY A 248 0.17 -6.62 5.99
N GLY A 249 0.66 -6.48 4.75
CA GLY A 249 -0.02 -6.99 3.56
C GLY A 249 -1.44 -6.42 3.45
N GLN A 250 -2.40 -7.27 3.07
CA GLN A 250 -3.80 -6.89 2.88
C GLN A 250 -4.50 -6.46 4.18
N VAL A 251 -4.03 -6.93 5.35
CA VAL A 251 -4.60 -6.54 6.65
C VAL A 251 -4.59 -5.03 6.86
N LYS A 252 -3.58 -4.33 6.34
CA LYS A 252 -3.45 -2.86 6.46
C LYS A 252 -4.66 -2.09 5.89
N GLU A 253 -5.41 -2.70 4.99
CA GLU A 253 -6.61 -2.11 4.35
C GLU A 253 -7.88 -2.34 5.18
N THR A 254 -7.83 -3.16 6.23
CA THR A 254 -8.98 -3.48 7.10
C THR A 254 -9.18 -2.37 8.13
N VAL A 255 -10.39 -1.80 8.19
CA VAL A 255 -10.69 -0.67 9.09
C VAL A 255 -10.78 -1.13 10.55
N GLY A 256 -11.48 -2.22 10.82
CA GLY A 256 -11.68 -2.77 12.15
C GLY A 256 -11.40 -4.27 12.18
N ILE A 257 -10.74 -4.76 13.22
CA ILE A 257 -10.44 -6.17 13.45
C ILE A 257 -10.85 -6.51 14.89
N GLU A 258 -11.82 -7.41 15.04
CA GLU A 258 -12.37 -7.85 16.33
C GLU A 258 -12.31 -9.37 16.51
N ASN A 259 -11.84 -10.09 15.48
CA ASN A 259 -11.77 -11.56 15.46
C ASN A 259 -10.34 -12.11 15.64
N LEU A 260 -9.38 -11.27 16.05
CA LEU A 260 -8.04 -11.71 16.39
C LEU A 260 -7.98 -12.09 17.87
N ILE A 261 -7.76 -13.37 18.15
CA ILE A 261 -7.74 -13.89 19.53
C ILE A 261 -6.69 -13.15 20.38
N SER A 262 -7.04 -12.75 21.58
CA SER A 262 -6.32 -11.92 22.55
C SER A 262 -6.27 -10.42 22.24
N VAL A 263 -6.83 -9.98 21.12
CA VAL A 263 -6.93 -8.57 20.73
C VAL A 263 -8.41 -8.24 20.50
N PRO A 264 -9.13 -7.72 21.53
CA PRO A 264 -10.58 -7.51 21.43
C PRO A 264 -10.98 -6.57 20.30
N GLN A 265 -10.17 -5.54 20.04
CA GLN A 265 -10.39 -4.57 18.97
C GLN A 265 -9.07 -3.95 18.55
N THR A 266 -8.84 -3.82 17.24
CA THR A 266 -7.72 -3.09 16.64
C THR A 266 -8.08 -2.65 15.22
N THR A 267 -7.20 -1.86 14.60
CA THR A 267 -7.29 -1.54 13.16
C THR A 267 -6.24 -2.30 12.38
N GLY A 268 -6.43 -2.45 11.07
CA GLY A 268 -5.43 -3.07 10.21
C GLY A 268 -4.10 -2.33 10.20
N ALA A 269 -4.13 -1.00 10.24
CA ALA A 269 -2.93 -0.18 10.36
C ALA A 269 -2.18 -0.45 11.67
N GLN A 270 -2.89 -0.44 12.81
CA GLN A 270 -2.29 -0.72 14.12
C GLN A 270 -1.72 -2.15 14.19
N LEU A 271 -2.41 -3.13 13.62
CA LEU A 271 -1.89 -4.50 13.57
C LEU A 271 -0.63 -4.59 12.69
N ALA A 272 -0.58 -3.90 11.57
CA ALA A 272 0.62 -3.83 10.72
C ALA A 272 1.82 -3.21 11.46
N ASP A 273 1.60 -2.14 12.22
CA ASP A 273 2.64 -1.50 13.04
C ASP A 273 3.12 -2.43 14.17
N ASN A 274 2.20 -3.15 14.81
CA ASN A 274 2.54 -4.14 15.83
C ASN A 274 3.36 -5.31 15.23
N LEU A 275 3.00 -5.80 14.04
CA LEU A 275 3.78 -6.82 13.33
C LEU A 275 5.18 -6.32 12.98
N ARG A 276 5.30 -5.08 12.48
CA ARG A 276 6.60 -4.44 12.20
C ARG A 276 7.46 -4.32 13.46
N SER A 277 6.87 -3.83 14.55
CA SER A 277 7.56 -3.71 15.84
C SER A 277 8.07 -5.07 16.32
N HIS A 278 7.26 -6.12 16.19
CA HIS A 278 7.63 -7.47 16.58
C HIS A 278 8.72 -8.08 15.68
N ILE A 279 8.67 -7.85 14.37
CA ILE A 279 9.73 -8.24 13.43
C ILE A 279 11.05 -7.57 13.84
N ASN A 280 11.04 -6.27 14.08
CA ASN A 280 12.22 -5.47 14.44
C ASN A 280 12.82 -5.84 15.82
N HIS A 281 12.08 -6.56 16.65
CA HIS A 281 12.60 -7.06 17.93
C HIS A 281 13.60 -8.24 17.75
N TYR A 282 13.63 -8.86 16.57
CA TYR A 282 14.53 -9.95 16.23
C TYR A 282 15.52 -9.51 15.14
N PRO A 283 16.67 -10.20 15.00
CA PRO A 283 17.62 -9.93 13.93
C PRO A 283 17.10 -10.48 12.58
N ILE A 284 16.06 -9.86 12.07
CA ILE A 284 15.43 -10.17 10.80
C ILE A 284 15.68 -9.00 9.86
N ASP A 285 16.27 -9.27 8.69
CA ASP A 285 16.42 -8.26 7.65
C ASP A 285 15.10 -8.08 6.90
N LEU A 286 14.55 -6.88 6.96
CA LEU A 286 13.27 -6.53 6.34
C LEU A 286 13.49 -5.68 5.10
N PHE A 287 13.17 -6.23 3.93
CA PHE A 287 13.23 -5.58 2.62
C PHE A 287 11.82 -5.28 2.12
N GLU A 288 11.40 -4.05 2.28
CA GLU A 288 10.14 -3.54 1.75
C GLU A 288 10.31 -2.92 0.36
N ASP A 289 9.20 -2.62 -0.31
CA ASP A 289 9.16 -2.09 -1.68
C ASP A 289 9.84 -3.01 -2.71
N ARG A 290 9.79 -4.33 -2.44
CA ARG A 290 10.32 -5.37 -3.32
C ARG A 290 9.19 -6.18 -3.94
N LYS A 291 9.07 -6.08 -5.27
CA LYS A 291 8.18 -6.93 -6.07
C LYS A 291 8.97 -8.07 -6.66
N ILE A 292 8.51 -9.30 -6.45
CA ILE A 292 9.14 -10.49 -7.03
C ILE A 292 8.96 -10.45 -8.55
N GLU A 293 10.08 -10.56 -9.26
CA GLU A 293 10.13 -10.60 -10.72
C GLU A 293 10.28 -12.05 -11.21
N MET A 294 11.21 -12.79 -10.61
CA MET A 294 11.50 -14.17 -11.00
C MET A 294 11.87 -15.00 -9.78
N ALA A 295 11.48 -16.27 -9.81
CA ALA A 295 11.86 -17.26 -8.82
C ALA A 295 12.51 -18.47 -9.50
N GLU A 296 13.60 -18.97 -8.91
CA GLU A 296 14.25 -20.23 -9.27
C GLU A 296 14.25 -21.10 -8.01
N LEU A 297 13.33 -22.05 -7.94
CA LEU A 297 13.07 -22.83 -6.71
C LEU A 297 13.64 -24.24 -6.73
N GLN A 298 14.23 -24.67 -7.84
CA GLN A 298 14.83 -26.00 -7.96
C GLN A 298 16.25 -26.06 -7.39
N GLY A 299 16.68 -27.24 -6.97
CA GLY A 299 18.02 -27.44 -6.42
C GLY A 299 18.16 -27.08 -4.94
N LYS A 300 19.38 -27.05 -4.43
CA LYS A 300 19.68 -26.78 -3.02
C LYS A 300 19.59 -25.27 -2.70
N GLU A 301 20.03 -24.42 -3.60
CA GLU A 301 19.92 -22.98 -3.50
C GLU A 301 18.70 -22.50 -4.29
N LYS A 302 17.81 -21.76 -3.65
CA LYS A 302 16.69 -21.07 -4.27
C LYS A 302 17.09 -19.63 -4.49
N ARG A 303 16.69 -19.05 -5.63
CA ARG A 303 17.01 -17.67 -6.01
C ARG A 303 15.72 -16.91 -6.26
N ILE A 304 15.61 -15.76 -5.66
CA ILE A 304 14.48 -14.86 -5.86
C ILE A 304 15.04 -13.53 -6.35
N SER A 305 14.71 -13.19 -7.59
CA SER A 305 15.03 -11.89 -8.16
C SER A 305 13.84 -10.95 -7.99
N VAL A 306 14.13 -9.71 -7.63
CA VAL A 306 13.11 -8.66 -7.49
C VAL A 306 13.34 -7.57 -8.53
N VAL A 307 12.30 -6.82 -8.83
CA VAL A 307 12.39 -5.67 -9.76
C VAL A 307 13.52 -4.74 -9.31
N GLY A 308 14.41 -4.41 -10.24
CA GLY A 308 15.62 -3.63 -9.96
C GLY A 308 16.90 -4.46 -9.82
N GLY A 309 16.83 -5.80 -10.02
CA GLY A 309 18.00 -6.67 -10.18
C GLY A 309 18.66 -7.14 -8.88
N GLU A 310 18.04 -6.91 -7.71
CA GLU A 310 18.50 -7.49 -6.44
C GLU A 310 18.11 -8.97 -6.38
N VAL A 311 19.02 -9.85 -5.91
CA VAL A 311 18.83 -11.31 -5.85
C VAL A 311 18.99 -11.80 -4.42
N PHE A 312 18.01 -12.54 -3.93
CA PHE A 312 18.02 -13.19 -2.63
C PHE A 312 18.22 -14.71 -2.80
N ILE A 313 19.15 -15.27 -2.05
CA ILE A 313 19.54 -16.69 -2.14
C ILE A 313 19.32 -17.35 -0.80
N SER A 314 18.68 -18.53 -0.79
CA SER A 314 18.44 -19.30 0.43
C SER A 314 18.21 -20.77 0.12
N PRO A 315 18.62 -21.72 0.98
CA PRO A 315 18.22 -23.12 0.86
C PRO A 315 16.74 -23.34 1.18
N SER A 316 16.12 -22.47 2.00
CA SER A 316 14.72 -22.59 2.41
C SER A 316 13.92 -21.32 2.10
N VAL A 317 12.80 -21.46 1.38
CA VAL A 317 11.90 -20.35 1.01
C VAL A 317 10.51 -20.63 1.56
N ILE A 318 9.93 -19.64 2.26
CA ILE A 318 8.54 -19.66 2.75
C ILE A 318 7.75 -18.61 1.97
N ILE A 319 6.84 -19.08 1.11
CA ILE A 319 5.97 -18.23 0.30
C ILE A 319 4.76 -17.84 1.15
N ALA A 320 4.67 -16.56 1.49
CA ALA A 320 3.62 -15.96 2.31
C ALA A 320 3.05 -14.67 1.65
N THR A 321 3.01 -14.69 0.31
CA THR A 321 2.60 -13.56 -0.52
C THR A 321 1.11 -13.22 -0.44
N GLY A 322 0.33 -14.09 0.23
CA GLY A 322 -1.08 -13.88 0.47
C GLY A 322 -1.93 -13.98 -0.80
N ALA A 323 -3.05 -13.27 -0.77
CA ALA A 323 -3.99 -13.22 -1.89
C ALA A 323 -4.57 -11.80 -2.01
N SER A 324 -5.11 -11.49 -3.17
CA SER A 324 -5.73 -10.21 -3.46
C SER A 324 -7.20 -10.40 -3.83
N TRP A 325 -8.08 -9.58 -3.26
CA TRP A 325 -9.48 -9.57 -3.66
C TRP A 325 -9.62 -9.08 -5.10
N ARG A 326 -10.44 -9.77 -5.87
CA ARG A 326 -10.83 -9.28 -7.18
C ARG A 326 -11.76 -8.10 -6.99
N LYS A 327 -11.46 -7.00 -7.70
CA LYS A 327 -12.28 -5.78 -7.71
C LYS A 327 -13.28 -5.81 -8.84
N LEU A 328 -14.39 -5.10 -8.67
CA LEU A 328 -15.39 -4.88 -9.73
C LEU A 328 -14.83 -3.98 -10.82
N ASN A 329 -13.90 -3.09 -10.48
CA ASN A 329 -13.32 -2.03 -11.33
C ASN A 329 -14.41 -1.10 -11.91
N VAL A 330 -15.30 -0.66 -11.04
CA VAL A 330 -16.36 0.30 -11.36
C VAL A 330 -16.16 1.60 -10.59
N ASP A 331 -16.74 2.68 -11.10
CA ASP A 331 -16.71 3.99 -10.44
C ASP A 331 -17.21 3.90 -9.00
N GLY A 332 -16.51 4.56 -8.08
CA GLY A 332 -16.84 4.62 -6.66
C GLY A 332 -16.35 3.41 -5.85
N GLU A 333 -16.01 2.25 -6.45
CA GLU A 333 -15.55 1.09 -5.68
C GLU A 333 -14.35 1.42 -4.82
N THR A 334 -13.27 1.93 -5.42
CA THR A 334 -12.02 2.23 -4.71
C THR A 334 -12.20 3.35 -3.68
N GLU A 335 -13.03 4.33 -3.97
CA GLU A 335 -13.33 5.45 -3.08
C GLU A 335 -13.98 5.01 -1.78
N TYR A 336 -14.88 4.02 -1.85
CA TYR A 336 -15.68 3.58 -0.70
C TYR A 336 -15.19 2.28 -0.05
N ILE A 337 -14.00 1.77 -0.39
CA ILE A 337 -13.38 0.65 0.36
C ILE A 337 -13.20 1.06 1.82
N GLY A 338 -13.74 0.24 2.75
CA GLY A 338 -13.77 0.53 4.19
C GLY A 338 -14.78 1.58 4.62
N ARG A 339 -15.55 2.16 3.67
CA ARG A 339 -16.62 3.13 3.92
C ARG A 339 -17.94 2.69 3.28
N GLY A 340 -18.18 1.38 3.27
CA GLY A 340 -19.36 0.75 2.69
C GLY A 340 -19.05 -0.31 1.64
N VAL A 341 -17.86 -0.35 1.05
CA VAL A 341 -17.38 -1.48 0.24
C VAL A 341 -16.46 -2.34 1.09
N ALA A 342 -16.78 -3.63 1.19
CA ALA A 342 -16.09 -4.63 1.99
C ALA A 342 -15.83 -5.91 1.18
N PHE A 343 -14.87 -6.71 1.61
CA PHE A 343 -14.49 -7.96 0.95
C PHE A 343 -14.57 -9.18 1.86
N CYS A 344 -14.66 -9.00 3.19
CA CYS A 344 -14.67 -10.08 4.17
C CYS A 344 -15.96 -10.06 5.00
N PRO A 345 -16.95 -10.94 4.73
CA PRO A 345 -18.18 -10.99 5.52
C PRO A 345 -17.96 -11.27 7.01
N HIS A 346 -17.02 -12.18 7.33
CA HIS A 346 -16.68 -12.52 8.71
C HIS A 346 -15.97 -11.40 9.47
N CYS A 347 -15.27 -10.51 8.75
CA CYS A 347 -14.54 -9.39 9.35
C CYS A 347 -15.45 -8.16 9.52
N ASP A 348 -16.16 -7.81 8.46
CA ASP A 348 -16.88 -6.54 8.33
C ASP A 348 -18.39 -6.70 8.59
N GLY A 349 -18.94 -7.92 8.48
CA GLY A 349 -20.37 -8.19 8.65
C GLY A 349 -20.99 -7.61 9.92
N PRO A 350 -20.37 -7.76 11.12
CA PRO A 350 -20.88 -7.21 12.36
C PRO A 350 -21.17 -5.70 12.33
N PHE A 351 -20.41 -4.90 11.54
CA PHE A 351 -20.64 -3.45 11.40
C PHE A 351 -21.92 -3.10 10.62
N TYR A 352 -22.52 -4.10 9.97
CA TYR A 352 -23.76 -3.96 9.18
C TYR A 352 -24.98 -4.59 9.86
N GLN A 353 -24.93 -4.84 11.17
CA GLN A 353 -26.05 -5.35 11.93
C GLN A 353 -27.29 -4.46 11.75
N GLY A 354 -28.42 -5.08 11.34
CA GLY A 354 -29.69 -4.41 11.13
C GLY A 354 -29.76 -3.48 9.90
N LYS A 355 -28.71 -3.46 9.05
CA LYS A 355 -28.63 -2.64 7.83
C LYS A 355 -28.97 -3.45 6.58
N ASP A 356 -29.15 -2.76 5.46
CA ASP A 356 -29.33 -3.37 4.14
C ASP A 356 -27.97 -3.47 3.44
N VAL A 357 -27.67 -4.65 2.89
CA VAL A 357 -26.40 -4.89 2.20
C VAL A 357 -26.57 -5.61 0.88
N ALA A 358 -25.62 -5.41 -0.03
CA ALA A 358 -25.51 -6.22 -1.23
C ALA A 358 -24.33 -7.19 -1.12
N VAL A 359 -24.46 -8.35 -1.75
CA VAL A 359 -23.38 -9.29 -2.04
C VAL A 359 -23.25 -9.40 -3.56
N ILE A 360 -22.03 -9.16 -4.06
CA ILE A 360 -21.74 -9.25 -5.49
C ILE A 360 -21.00 -10.55 -5.76
N GLY A 361 -21.66 -11.45 -6.49
CA GLY A 361 -21.17 -12.78 -6.87
C GLY A 361 -22.06 -13.91 -6.39
N GLY A 362 -22.35 -14.85 -7.27
CA GLY A 362 -23.25 -16.00 -7.05
C GLY A 362 -22.53 -17.36 -7.05
N GLY A 363 -21.21 -17.37 -6.81
CA GLY A 363 -20.45 -18.59 -6.50
C GLY A 363 -20.58 -19.00 -5.04
N ASN A 364 -19.90 -20.10 -4.61
CA ASN A 364 -19.95 -20.59 -3.23
C ASN A 364 -19.68 -19.46 -2.22
N SER A 365 -18.58 -18.74 -2.36
CA SER A 365 -18.21 -17.65 -1.43
C SER A 365 -19.27 -16.54 -1.34
N GLY A 366 -19.91 -16.18 -2.47
CA GLY A 366 -20.96 -15.14 -2.45
C GLY A 366 -22.24 -15.62 -1.78
N ILE A 367 -22.65 -16.86 -2.04
CA ILE A 367 -23.87 -17.42 -1.43
C ILE A 367 -23.64 -17.74 0.06
N GLU A 368 -22.46 -18.24 0.46
CA GLU A 368 -22.08 -18.39 1.88
C GLU A 368 -22.09 -17.04 2.59
N ALA A 369 -21.48 -16.02 1.98
CA ALA A 369 -21.52 -14.65 2.50
C ALA A 369 -22.95 -14.13 2.70
N ALA A 370 -23.84 -14.37 1.73
CA ALA A 370 -25.24 -13.96 1.82
C ALA A 370 -25.98 -14.68 2.95
N ILE A 371 -25.71 -15.97 3.18
CA ILE A 371 -26.28 -16.74 4.28
C ILE A 371 -25.79 -16.21 5.63
N ASP A 372 -24.49 -15.96 5.77
CA ASP A 372 -23.88 -15.42 7.00
C ASP A 372 -24.44 -14.03 7.34
N LEU A 373 -24.44 -13.14 6.35
CA LEU A 373 -24.96 -11.77 6.49
C LEU A 373 -26.47 -11.73 6.78
N ALA A 374 -27.23 -12.70 6.27
CA ALA A 374 -28.66 -12.78 6.55
C ALA A 374 -28.98 -13.01 8.04
N GLY A 375 -28.02 -13.59 8.78
CA GLY A 375 -28.15 -13.78 10.24
C GLY A 375 -28.02 -12.49 11.05
N ILE A 376 -27.47 -11.41 10.49
CA ILE A 376 -27.13 -10.16 11.18
C ILE A 376 -27.69 -8.91 10.50
N CYS A 377 -27.86 -8.91 9.18
CA CYS A 377 -28.37 -7.78 8.41
C CYS A 377 -29.90 -7.82 8.32
N ARG A 378 -30.51 -6.64 8.11
CA ARG A 378 -31.95 -6.52 7.89
C ARG A 378 -32.35 -7.14 6.54
N LYS A 379 -31.61 -6.84 5.48
CA LYS A 379 -31.80 -7.34 4.13
C LYS A 379 -30.46 -7.60 3.45
N VAL A 380 -30.38 -8.70 2.70
CA VAL A 380 -29.24 -9.05 1.87
C VAL A 380 -29.71 -9.21 0.44
N THR A 381 -29.12 -8.47 -0.49
CA THR A 381 -29.42 -8.55 -1.91
C THR A 381 -28.22 -9.09 -2.67
N VAL A 382 -28.35 -10.25 -3.31
CA VAL A 382 -27.27 -10.86 -4.10
C VAL A 382 -27.41 -10.46 -5.57
N PHE A 383 -26.32 -9.99 -6.17
CA PHE A 383 -26.24 -9.70 -7.59
C PHE A 383 -25.23 -10.62 -8.26
N GLU A 384 -25.67 -11.45 -9.21
CA GLU A 384 -24.85 -12.34 -10.01
C GLU A 384 -24.86 -11.89 -11.47
N PHE A 385 -23.64 -11.78 -12.05
CA PHE A 385 -23.46 -11.38 -13.45
C PHE A 385 -23.98 -12.43 -14.44
N ALA A 386 -23.80 -13.73 -14.14
CA ALA A 386 -24.31 -14.82 -14.97
C ALA A 386 -25.83 -14.95 -14.87
N ASP A 387 -26.43 -15.67 -15.78
CA ASP A 387 -27.87 -16.00 -15.81
C ASP A 387 -28.26 -17.03 -14.74
N THR A 388 -27.29 -17.74 -14.18
CA THR A 388 -27.45 -18.77 -13.13
C THR A 388 -26.41 -18.63 -12.03
N LEU A 389 -26.76 -19.07 -10.83
CA LEU A 389 -25.82 -19.18 -9.72
C LEU A 389 -24.87 -20.36 -9.96
N LYS A 390 -23.59 -20.17 -9.61
CA LYS A 390 -22.54 -21.19 -9.69
C LYS A 390 -22.25 -21.87 -8.36
N ALA A 391 -22.93 -21.46 -7.30
CA ALA A 391 -22.81 -22.10 -5.98
C ALA A 391 -23.40 -23.52 -5.99
N ASP A 392 -22.97 -24.33 -5.02
CA ASP A 392 -23.51 -25.66 -4.79
C ASP A 392 -25.01 -25.60 -4.48
N GLN A 393 -25.74 -26.62 -4.94
CA GLN A 393 -27.22 -26.63 -4.85
C GLN A 393 -27.71 -26.45 -3.40
N VAL A 394 -27.05 -27.08 -2.44
CA VAL A 394 -27.39 -26.97 -1.01
C VAL A 394 -27.30 -25.53 -0.50
N LEU A 395 -26.28 -24.79 -0.92
CA LEU A 395 -26.11 -23.37 -0.56
C LEU A 395 -27.19 -22.50 -1.20
N GLN A 396 -27.50 -22.76 -2.49
CA GLN A 396 -28.56 -22.04 -3.20
C GLN A 396 -29.93 -22.23 -2.54
N GLU A 397 -30.26 -23.47 -2.16
CA GLU A 397 -31.53 -23.81 -1.49
C GLU A 397 -31.62 -23.13 -0.12
N LYS A 398 -30.51 -23.15 0.64
CA LYS A 398 -30.42 -22.46 1.92
C LYS A 398 -30.63 -20.95 1.77
N ALA A 399 -29.91 -20.29 0.87
CA ALA A 399 -30.05 -18.86 0.65
C ALA A 399 -31.49 -18.47 0.22
N LYS A 400 -32.08 -19.23 -0.71
CA LYS A 400 -33.48 -19.02 -1.15
C LYS A 400 -34.53 -19.25 -0.06
N SER A 401 -34.21 -20.04 0.97
CA SER A 401 -35.11 -20.28 2.10
C SER A 401 -35.13 -19.14 3.13
N LEU A 402 -34.20 -18.19 3.04
CA LEU A 402 -34.08 -17.08 4.00
C LEU A 402 -34.97 -15.90 3.56
N PRO A 403 -35.90 -15.43 4.42
CA PRO A 403 -36.91 -14.43 4.03
C PRO A 403 -36.33 -13.04 3.76
N ASN A 404 -35.14 -12.76 4.23
CA ASN A 404 -34.43 -11.49 4.05
C ASN A 404 -33.31 -11.54 2.98
N VAL A 405 -33.23 -12.63 2.20
CA VAL A 405 -32.30 -12.76 1.07
C VAL A 405 -33.05 -12.65 -0.24
N GLU A 406 -32.61 -11.73 -1.09
CA GLU A 406 -33.13 -11.56 -2.45
C GLU A 406 -31.99 -11.77 -3.45
N ILE A 407 -32.23 -12.50 -4.55
CA ILE A 407 -31.20 -12.88 -5.51
C ILE A 407 -31.60 -12.43 -6.92
N PHE A 408 -30.72 -11.65 -7.55
CA PHE A 408 -30.82 -11.21 -8.93
C PHE A 408 -29.68 -11.80 -9.75
N THR A 409 -30.02 -12.61 -10.76
CA THR A 409 -29.09 -13.09 -11.79
C THR A 409 -29.08 -12.14 -12.98
N SER A 410 -28.21 -12.36 -13.97
CA SER A 410 -28.06 -11.48 -15.15
C SER A 410 -27.85 -10.00 -14.78
N SER A 411 -27.21 -9.73 -13.66
CA SER A 411 -27.09 -8.42 -13.03
C SER A 411 -25.65 -7.92 -13.01
N GLN A 412 -25.37 -6.85 -13.74
CA GLN A 412 -24.05 -6.23 -13.81
C GLN A 412 -23.99 -5.00 -12.90
N THR A 413 -23.12 -5.03 -11.91
CA THR A 413 -22.79 -3.81 -11.16
C THR A 413 -22.04 -2.83 -12.06
N THR A 414 -22.53 -1.59 -12.17
CA THR A 414 -21.94 -0.56 -13.04
C THR A 414 -21.34 0.61 -12.24
N LYS A 415 -21.81 0.83 -10.99
CA LYS A 415 -21.32 1.92 -10.15
C LYS A 415 -21.60 1.67 -8.67
N VAL A 416 -20.67 2.07 -7.82
CA VAL A 416 -20.90 2.27 -6.38
C VAL A 416 -21.27 3.73 -6.15
N VAL A 417 -22.40 3.98 -5.51
CA VAL A 417 -22.93 5.33 -5.26
C VAL A 417 -22.78 5.65 -3.78
N GLY A 418 -22.26 6.81 -3.48
CA GLY A 418 -22.13 7.29 -2.11
C GLY A 418 -22.29 8.81 -2.00
N ASN A 419 -22.17 9.33 -0.79
CA ASN A 419 -22.39 10.73 -0.47
C ASN A 419 -21.07 11.49 -0.12
N GLY A 420 -19.91 10.88 -0.46
CA GLY A 420 -18.59 11.39 -0.10
C GLY A 420 -18.07 10.84 1.24
N ASP A 421 -18.95 10.47 2.17
CA ASP A 421 -18.61 9.86 3.45
C ASP A 421 -18.69 8.33 3.38
N LYS A 422 -19.80 7.80 2.88
CA LYS A 422 -20.07 6.36 2.80
C LYS A 422 -20.94 5.99 1.60
N VAL A 423 -21.00 4.69 1.33
CA VAL A 423 -21.94 4.09 0.36
C VAL A 423 -23.39 4.39 0.76
N THR A 424 -24.21 4.72 -0.23
CA THR A 424 -25.66 4.94 -0.08
C THR A 424 -26.50 4.10 -1.04
N ALA A 425 -25.90 3.64 -2.14
CA ALA A 425 -26.57 2.77 -3.11
C ALA A 425 -25.56 2.01 -3.99
N ILE A 426 -26.05 1.01 -4.72
CA ILE A 426 -25.33 0.36 -5.81
C ILE A 426 -26.15 0.51 -7.09
N ARG A 427 -25.49 0.83 -8.21
CA ARG A 427 -26.12 0.85 -9.53
C ARG A 427 -25.90 -0.47 -10.23
N VAL A 428 -27.00 -1.06 -10.65
CA VAL A 428 -27.00 -2.37 -11.31
C VAL A 428 -27.76 -2.27 -12.63
N LYS A 429 -27.15 -2.83 -13.68
CA LYS A 429 -27.73 -3.01 -15.00
C LYS A 429 -28.28 -4.44 -15.15
N ASP A 430 -29.55 -4.57 -15.45
CA ASP A 430 -30.11 -5.84 -15.90
C ASP A 430 -29.58 -6.14 -17.31
N ARG A 431 -28.90 -7.26 -17.47
CA ARG A 431 -28.25 -7.65 -18.74
C ARG A 431 -29.24 -8.15 -19.80
N VAL A 432 -30.48 -8.46 -19.41
CA VAL A 432 -31.53 -8.91 -20.31
C VAL A 432 -32.31 -7.71 -20.87
N SER A 433 -32.82 -6.86 -19.97
CA SER A 433 -33.59 -5.66 -20.37
C SER A 433 -32.71 -4.46 -20.72
N SER A 434 -31.43 -4.46 -20.30
CA SER A 434 -30.51 -3.33 -20.38
C SER A 434 -30.91 -2.12 -19.51
N GLU A 435 -31.88 -2.25 -18.65
CA GLU A 435 -32.27 -1.20 -17.69
C GLU A 435 -31.26 -1.08 -16.55
N GLU A 436 -30.94 0.15 -16.19
CA GLU A 436 -30.13 0.45 -15.00
C GLU A 436 -31.01 1.02 -13.89
N ARG A 437 -30.73 0.61 -12.64
CA ARG A 437 -31.39 1.16 -11.46
C ARG A 437 -30.48 1.16 -10.25
N ASP A 438 -30.73 2.11 -9.35
CA ASP A 438 -30.04 2.23 -8.07
C ASP A 438 -30.81 1.46 -7.00
N PHE A 439 -30.06 0.66 -6.24
CA PHE A 439 -30.55 -0.06 -5.07
C PHE A 439 -29.98 0.63 -3.81
N PRO A 440 -30.82 1.32 -3.02
CA PRO A 440 -30.38 1.92 -1.76
C PRO A 440 -29.92 0.85 -0.78
N LEU A 441 -28.75 1.07 -0.16
CA LEU A 441 -28.17 0.16 0.83
C LEU A 441 -27.02 0.84 1.61
N ASP A 442 -26.59 0.20 2.68
CA ASP A 442 -25.55 0.71 3.57
C ASP A 442 -24.18 0.07 3.34
N GLY A 443 -24.12 -1.10 2.67
CA GLY A 443 -22.87 -1.81 2.42
C GLY A 443 -22.90 -2.77 1.25
N ILE A 444 -21.73 -2.99 0.65
CA ILE A 444 -21.51 -3.86 -0.51
C ILE A 444 -20.38 -4.83 -0.19
N PHE A 445 -20.66 -6.12 -0.22
CA PHE A 445 -19.67 -7.19 -0.05
C PHE A 445 -19.30 -7.76 -1.42
N VAL A 446 -18.08 -7.50 -1.88
CA VAL A 446 -17.59 -7.96 -3.19
C VAL A 446 -17.03 -9.37 -3.03
N GLN A 447 -17.75 -10.37 -3.59
CA GLN A 447 -17.46 -11.79 -3.47
C GLN A 447 -17.26 -12.45 -4.83
N ILE A 448 -16.52 -11.80 -5.74
CA ILE A 448 -16.23 -12.29 -7.10
C ILE A 448 -14.91 -13.06 -7.19
N GLY A 449 -14.40 -13.48 -6.05
CA GLY A 449 -13.26 -14.36 -5.89
C GLY A 449 -12.03 -13.68 -5.29
N LEU A 450 -11.18 -14.54 -4.76
CA LEU A 450 -9.85 -14.23 -4.26
C LEU A 450 -8.82 -14.76 -5.26
N ALA A 451 -7.79 -13.99 -5.56
CA ALA A 451 -6.68 -14.39 -6.42
C ALA A 451 -5.43 -14.60 -5.55
N ALA A 452 -4.96 -15.82 -5.46
CA ALA A 452 -3.69 -16.10 -4.79
C ALA A 452 -2.53 -15.39 -5.50
N ASN A 453 -1.65 -14.74 -4.74
CA ASN A 453 -0.47 -14.04 -5.26
C ASN A 453 0.66 -15.07 -5.56
N SER A 454 0.33 -16.08 -6.34
CA SER A 454 1.17 -17.23 -6.69
C SER A 454 1.79 -17.14 -8.08
N ALA A 455 1.47 -16.10 -8.86
CA ALA A 455 1.88 -15.97 -10.25
C ALA A 455 3.38 -16.24 -10.52
N PRO A 456 4.33 -15.74 -9.69
CA PRO A 456 5.76 -15.99 -9.91
C PRO A 456 6.17 -17.46 -9.72
N PHE A 457 5.31 -18.31 -9.18
CA PHE A 457 5.63 -19.69 -8.77
C PHE A 457 4.85 -20.76 -9.51
N ARG A 458 3.84 -20.38 -10.34
CA ARG A 458 2.86 -21.31 -10.94
C ARG A 458 3.47 -22.39 -11.83
N ASP A 459 4.53 -22.05 -12.54
CA ASP A 459 5.18 -23.00 -13.45
C ASP A 459 6.08 -24.02 -12.73
N MET A 460 6.33 -23.79 -11.43
CA MET A 460 7.25 -24.60 -10.63
C MET A 460 6.55 -25.40 -9.53
N LEU A 461 5.40 -24.93 -9.05
CA LEU A 461 4.67 -25.51 -7.92
C LEU A 461 3.29 -25.99 -8.35
N GLU A 462 2.81 -27.07 -7.75
CA GLU A 462 1.42 -27.47 -7.93
C GLU A 462 0.46 -26.44 -7.32
N THR A 463 -0.55 -26.08 -8.10
CA THR A 463 -1.61 -25.17 -7.67
C THR A 463 -2.99 -25.80 -7.81
N THR A 464 -3.97 -25.23 -7.10
CA THR A 464 -5.39 -25.51 -7.33
C THR A 464 -5.85 -24.82 -8.64
N PRO A 465 -7.03 -25.19 -9.18
CA PRO A 465 -7.58 -24.52 -10.37
C PRO A 465 -7.75 -23.00 -10.22
N ILE A 466 -7.86 -22.49 -8.99
CA ILE A 466 -7.97 -21.06 -8.70
C ILE A 466 -6.61 -20.39 -8.40
N GLY A 467 -5.51 -21.16 -8.50
CA GLY A 467 -4.14 -20.65 -8.40
C GLY A 467 -3.52 -20.69 -7.01
N GLU A 468 -4.16 -21.29 -6.01
CA GLU A 468 -3.56 -21.45 -4.68
C GLU A 468 -2.47 -22.51 -4.70
N ILE A 469 -1.35 -22.26 -4.00
CA ILE A 469 -0.26 -23.24 -3.88
C ILE A 469 -0.72 -24.42 -3.02
N LYS A 470 -0.61 -25.64 -3.55
CA LYS A 470 -0.91 -26.85 -2.79
C LYS A 470 0.16 -27.13 -1.75
N ILE A 471 -0.27 -27.37 -0.51
CA ILE A 471 0.59 -27.72 0.62
C ILE A 471 0.08 -28.97 1.34
N ASP A 472 1.02 -29.67 2.00
CA ASP A 472 0.69 -30.74 2.95
C ASP A 472 0.33 -30.20 4.35
N ALA A 473 0.05 -31.08 5.30
CA ALA A 473 -0.26 -30.72 6.68
C ALA A 473 0.90 -30.00 7.41
N PHE A 474 2.09 -30.01 6.85
CA PHE A 474 3.30 -29.36 7.37
C PHE A 474 3.68 -28.09 6.60
N CYS A 475 2.80 -27.59 5.75
CA CYS A 475 3.02 -26.42 4.87
C CYS A 475 4.12 -26.66 3.80
N ARG A 476 4.52 -27.91 3.50
CA ARG A 476 5.47 -28.24 2.44
C ARG A 476 4.78 -28.17 1.09
N THR A 477 5.47 -27.63 0.10
CA THR A 477 5.06 -27.71 -1.30
C THR A 477 5.61 -28.99 -1.96
N THR A 478 5.43 -29.13 -3.25
CA THR A 478 6.00 -30.24 -4.03
C THR A 478 7.52 -30.17 -4.19
N LEU A 479 8.15 -29.02 -3.90
CA LEU A 479 9.60 -28.85 -3.98
C LEU A 479 10.26 -28.89 -2.59
N PRO A 480 11.31 -29.67 -2.38
CA PRO A 480 12.07 -29.70 -1.13
C PRO A 480 12.64 -28.31 -0.80
N GLY A 481 12.52 -27.89 0.47
CA GLY A 481 12.97 -26.57 0.94
C GLY A 481 12.07 -25.41 0.53
N VAL A 482 10.90 -25.68 -0.06
CA VAL A 482 9.91 -24.65 -0.42
C VAL A 482 8.61 -24.92 0.32
N TYR A 483 8.15 -23.94 1.05
CA TYR A 483 6.96 -23.96 1.89
C TYR A 483 6.01 -22.83 1.46
N ALA A 484 4.71 -22.98 1.74
CA ALA A 484 3.76 -21.89 1.56
C ALA A 484 2.82 -21.80 2.77
N ALA A 485 2.39 -20.58 3.12
CA ALA A 485 1.59 -20.32 4.30
C ALA A 485 0.62 -19.14 4.10
N GLY A 486 -0.53 -19.24 4.73
CA GLY A 486 -1.58 -18.22 4.66
C GLY A 486 -2.33 -18.26 3.33
N ASP A 487 -2.93 -17.13 2.95
CA ASP A 487 -3.93 -17.05 1.89
C ASP A 487 -3.43 -17.43 0.48
N VAL A 488 -2.12 -17.46 0.25
CA VAL A 488 -1.53 -17.93 -1.00
C VAL A 488 -1.65 -19.46 -1.20
N SER A 489 -1.81 -20.20 -0.10
CA SER A 489 -1.92 -21.66 -0.08
C SER A 489 -3.36 -22.13 -0.13
N ASN A 490 -3.56 -23.45 -0.32
CA ASN A 490 -4.87 -24.09 -0.30
C ASN A 490 -5.43 -24.33 1.11
N VAL A 491 -4.90 -23.63 2.14
CA VAL A 491 -5.45 -23.67 3.50
C VAL A 491 -6.89 -23.16 3.49
N PRO A 492 -7.85 -23.87 4.09
CA PRO A 492 -9.21 -23.39 4.23
C PRO A 492 -9.28 -22.20 5.19
N TYR A 493 -10.33 -21.37 5.02
CA TYR A 493 -10.62 -20.21 5.89
C TYR A 493 -9.47 -19.17 5.94
N LYS A 494 -9.50 -18.23 5.00
CA LYS A 494 -8.52 -17.14 4.88
C LYS A 494 -8.70 -16.12 6.03
N GLN A 495 -8.06 -16.37 7.17
CA GLN A 495 -8.17 -15.55 8.39
C GLN A 495 -6.78 -15.22 8.95
N ILE A 496 -6.66 -14.07 9.63
CA ILE A 496 -5.39 -13.58 10.20
C ILE A 496 -4.78 -14.62 11.15
N VAL A 497 -5.56 -15.16 12.07
CA VAL A 497 -5.08 -16.14 13.06
C VAL A 497 -4.63 -17.45 12.41
N ILE A 498 -5.30 -17.87 11.33
CA ILE A 498 -4.92 -19.09 10.57
C ILE A 498 -3.62 -18.80 9.83
N ALA A 499 -3.49 -17.67 9.16
CA ALA A 499 -2.28 -17.25 8.47
C ALA A 499 -1.07 -17.20 9.42
N MET A 500 -1.23 -16.64 10.63
CA MET A 500 -0.17 -16.66 11.65
C MET A 500 0.21 -18.09 12.06
N GLY A 501 -0.77 -18.97 12.28
CA GLY A 501 -0.52 -20.38 12.62
C GLY A 501 0.19 -21.14 11.51
N GLU A 502 -0.23 -20.93 10.26
CA GLU A 502 0.41 -21.53 9.09
C GLU A 502 1.85 -21.05 8.90
N GLY A 503 2.11 -19.74 9.09
CA GLY A 503 3.46 -19.19 9.05
C GLY A 503 4.40 -19.80 10.08
N ALA A 504 3.92 -19.95 11.33
CA ALA A 504 4.67 -20.63 12.39
C ALA A 504 4.97 -22.10 12.04
N LYS A 505 3.96 -22.82 11.51
CA LYS A 505 4.09 -24.21 11.10
C LYS A 505 5.09 -24.38 9.95
N ALA A 506 5.04 -23.51 8.93
CA ALA A 506 5.98 -23.52 7.83
C ALA A 506 7.44 -23.31 8.30
N ALA A 507 7.67 -22.37 9.22
CA ALA A 507 8.98 -22.11 9.81
C ALA A 507 9.52 -23.32 10.59
N LEU A 508 8.67 -23.96 11.40
CA LEU A 508 9.05 -25.15 12.17
C LEU A 508 9.35 -26.33 11.24
N SER A 509 8.57 -26.51 10.17
CA SER A 509 8.83 -27.54 9.15
C SER A 509 10.13 -27.29 8.39
N ALA A 510 10.42 -26.03 8.03
CA ALA A 510 11.68 -25.66 7.39
C ALA A 510 12.90 -25.97 8.28
N PHE A 511 12.78 -25.69 9.58
CA PHE A 511 13.81 -25.99 10.55
C PHE A 511 14.02 -27.51 10.72
N ASP A 512 12.95 -28.30 10.84
CA ASP A 512 13.02 -29.76 10.96
C ASP A 512 13.64 -30.40 9.71
N ASP A 513 13.25 -29.96 8.52
CA ASP A 513 13.77 -30.47 7.25
C ASP A 513 15.27 -30.15 7.08
N ARG A 514 15.70 -28.94 7.52
CA ARG A 514 17.10 -28.56 7.54
C ARG A 514 17.94 -29.45 8.46
N ILE A 515 17.45 -29.78 9.66
CA ILE A 515 18.15 -30.69 10.59
C ILE A 515 18.28 -32.08 9.99
N ARG A 516 17.26 -32.52 9.25
CA ARG A 516 17.24 -33.86 8.60
C ARG A 516 18.00 -33.89 7.27
N GLY A 517 18.55 -32.78 6.81
CA GLY A 517 19.25 -32.66 5.53
C GLY A 517 18.35 -32.81 4.30
N ILE A 518 17.06 -32.52 4.44
CA ILE A 518 16.08 -32.57 3.35
C ILE A 518 16.07 -31.23 2.56
N ALA A 519 16.41 -30.14 3.25
CA ALA A 519 16.43 -28.78 2.69
C ALA A 519 17.73 -28.04 3.04
#